data_b6f9792950de4ccd4f7c5bb202e2c6dc
#
_entry.id   b6f9792950de4ccd4f7c5bb202e2c6dc
#
_cell.length_a   1.000
_cell.length_b   1.000
_cell.length_c   1.000
_cell.angle_alpha   90.00
_cell.angle_beta   90.00
_cell.angle_gamma   90.00
#
_symmetry.space_group_name_H-M   'P 1'
#
loop_
_entity.id
_entity.type
_entity.pdbx_description
1 polymer ?
#
loop_
_entity_poly.entity_id
_entity_poly.type
_entity_poly.pdbx_seq_one_letter_code
_entity_poly.pdbx_strand_id
1 'polypeptide(L)'
;MPLVSMRELLDHAAENNYGIPAFNVNNLEQVQAVMTAADEAGAPVILQASAGARKYAGEHFIKYLIQAAAEAWPHVPLVMHQDHGTSPKVCQGAIDLGFGSVMMDGSLKEDGKTPADFGYNVDVTRAVVEMAHRVGVTVEGELGCLGSLETGEAGEEDGIGAVGKLDHSQMLTDPEEAAQFVKATQLDALAIAIGTSHGAYKFTRPPTGDVLAIGRVKEIHARIPNTHLVMHGSSSVPQDLLDIINQFGGKMKQTYGVPVKEIQEAIKHGVRKINIDTDIHMAMTGAVRKFQAENPDKFDMREWMKPAREAAKAICKQRYIEFGCEGQAGKIKARGLQVMAQRYAKGELAQVVH
;
A
#
# COMPACT_ATOMS: atom_id res chain seq x y z
N MET A 1 -12.35 18.37 -1.61
CA MET A 1 -12.38 17.77 -2.96
C MET A 1 -12.98 16.38 -2.86
N PRO A 2 -13.63 15.86 -3.92
CA PRO A 2 -14.06 14.47 -3.90
C PRO A 2 -12.85 13.53 -3.87
N LEU A 3 -13.11 12.27 -3.53
CA LEU A 3 -12.15 11.19 -3.70
C LEU A 3 -11.68 11.14 -5.16
N VAL A 4 -10.39 10.89 -5.37
CA VAL A 4 -9.75 10.88 -6.68
C VAL A 4 -9.33 9.47 -7.10
N SER A 5 -9.11 9.26 -8.38
CA SER A 5 -8.54 8.02 -8.90
C SER A 5 -7.07 7.89 -8.50
N MET A 6 -6.63 6.71 -8.11
CA MET A 6 -5.21 6.48 -7.77
C MET A 6 -4.31 6.73 -8.98
N ARG A 7 -4.76 6.45 -10.19
CA ARG A 7 -4.02 6.68 -11.42
C ARG A 7 -3.55 8.15 -11.53
N GLU A 8 -4.40 9.11 -11.18
CA GLU A 8 -4.02 10.54 -11.24
C GLU A 8 -2.88 10.88 -10.27
N LEU A 9 -2.89 10.29 -9.07
CA LEU A 9 -1.82 10.49 -8.09
C LEU A 9 -0.52 9.84 -8.56
N LEU A 10 -0.60 8.62 -9.09
CA LEU A 10 0.58 7.89 -9.56
C LEU A 10 1.19 8.52 -10.81
N ASP A 11 0.38 9.01 -11.75
CA ASP A 11 0.85 9.76 -12.92
C ASP A 11 1.63 11.01 -12.48
N HIS A 12 1.06 11.80 -11.54
CA HIS A 12 1.74 12.98 -11.00
C HIS A 12 3.02 12.61 -10.25
N ALA A 13 3.02 11.51 -9.51
CA ALA A 13 4.22 11.02 -8.82
C ALA A 13 5.32 10.62 -9.82
N ALA A 14 4.96 9.99 -10.93
CA ALA A 14 5.89 9.62 -11.99
C ALA A 14 6.48 10.85 -12.69
N GLU A 15 5.65 11.83 -13.03
CA GLU A 15 6.09 13.09 -13.67
C GLU A 15 7.01 13.92 -12.77
N ASN A 16 6.91 13.79 -11.45
CA ASN A 16 7.67 14.57 -10.47
C ASN A 16 8.67 13.75 -9.64
N ASN A 17 8.91 12.48 -10.00
CA ASN A 17 9.91 11.59 -9.39
C ASN A 17 9.81 11.44 -7.86
N TYR A 18 8.61 11.17 -7.34
CA TYR A 18 8.41 10.81 -5.94
C TYR A 18 7.56 9.52 -5.80
N GLY A 19 7.54 8.95 -4.61
CA GLY A 19 6.69 7.81 -4.26
C GLY A 19 5.64 8.21 -3.24
N ILE A 20 4.46 7.58 -3.26
CA ILE A 20 3.37 7.86 -2.35
C ILE A 20 3.23 6.71 -1.37
N PRO A 21 3.36 6.96 -0.04
CA PRO A 21 3.04 5.94 0.94
C PRO A 21 1.52 5.67 0.91
N ALA A 22 1.16 4.39 0.81
CA ALA A 22 -0.20 3.92 0.95
C ALA A 22 -0.35 3.33 2.36
N PHE A 23 -1.15 3.99 3.18
CA PHE A 23 -1.29 3.66 4.59
C PHE A 23 -2.51 2.79 4.86
N ASN A 24 -2.31 1.62 5.46
CA ASN A 24 -3.39 0.77 5.92
C ASN A 24 -4.10 1.40 7.11
N VAL A 25 -5.42 1.45 7.06
CA VAL A 25 -6.26 2.04 8.11
C VAL A 25 -7.37 1.09 8.52
N ASN A 26 -7.58 0.99 9.85
CA ASN A 26 -8.55 0.09 10.47
C ASN A 26 -9.55 0.84 11.37
N ASN A 27 -9.24 2.08 11.76
CA ASN A 27 -10.02 2.83 12.74
C ASN A 27 -9.90 4.36 12.54
N LEU A 28 -10.68 5.10 13.35
CA LEU A 28 -10.73 6.56 13.33
C LEU A 28 -9.37 7.22 13.56
N GLU A 29 -8.62 6.71 14.54
CA GLU A 29 -7.37 7.34 14.98
C GLU A 29 -6.30 7.24 13.91
N GLN A 30 -6.23 6.12 13.17
CA GLN A 30 -5.32 5.95 12.05
C GLN A 30 -5.68 6.89 10.89
N VAL A 31 -6.97 6.97 10.52
CA VAL A 31 -7.42 7.90 9.47
C VAL A 31 -7.07 9.34 9.84
N GLN A 32 -7.36 9.78 11.08
CA GLN A 32 -7.02 11.13 11.54
C GLN A 32 -5.51 11.38 11.56
N ALA A 33 -4.71 10.40 11.99
CA ALA A 33 -3.25 10.50 12.02
C ALA A 33 -2.66 10.70 10.63
N VAL A 34 -3.04 9.85 9.67
CA VAL A 34 -2.57 9.92 8.28
C VAL A 34 -2.98 11.23 7.63
N MET A 35 -4.24 11.62 7.77
CA MET A 35 -4.74 12.86 7.15
C MET A 35 -4.11 14.12 7.74
N THR A 36 -3.95 14.17 9.08
CA THR A 36 -3.26 15.30 9.72
C THR A 36 -1.79 15.38 9.28
N ALA A 37 -1.11 14.23 9.18
CA ALA A 37 0.26 14.18 8.68
C ALA A 37 0.37 14.67 7.24
N ALA A 38 -0.58 14.30 6.39
CA ALA A 38 -0.63 14.71 4.99
C ALA A 38 -0.89 16.23 4.85
N ASP A 39 -1.81 16.75 5.63
CA ASP A 39 -2.13 18.18 5.67
C ASP A 39 -0.90 19.00 6.10
N GLU A 40 -0.24 18.59 7.19
CA GLU A 40 0.98 19.24 7.67
C GLU A 40 2.16 19.15 6.68
N ALA A 41 2.24 18.07 5.89
CA ALA A 41 3.27 17.89 4.88
C ALA A 41 2.88 18.46 3.50
N GLY A 42 1.63 18.85 3.29
CA GLY A 42 1.11 19.21 1.97
C GLY A 42 1.17 18.05 0.98
N ALA A 43 0.91 16.82 1.42
CA ALA A 43 1.08 15.59 0.65
C ALA A 43 -0.25 15.02 0.14
N PRO A 44 -0.29 14.37 -1.05
CA PRO A 44 -1.42 13.54 -1.48
C PRO A 44 -1.50 12.26 -0.66
N VAL A 45 -2.68 11.67 -0.56
CA VAL A 45 -2.94 10.53 0.35
C VAL A 45 -3.53 9.33 -0.39
N ILE A 46 -3.02 8.15 -0.06
CA ILE A 46 -3.67 6.87 -0.33
C ILE A 46 -4.01 6.25 1.02
N LEU A 47 -5.31 6.23 1.36
CA LEU A 47 -5.84 5.43 2.48
C LEU A 47 -6.29 4.09 1.92
N GLN A 48 -5.69 3.02 2.42
CA GLN A 48 -6.03 1.68 1.96
C GLN A 48 -6.64 0.83 3.05
N ALA A 49 -7.61 0.00 2.65
CA ALA A 49 -8.30 -0.93 3.53
C ALA A 49 -8.25 -2.35 2.93
N SER A 50 -7.53 -3.24 3.60
CA SER A 50 -7.49 -4.66 3.28
C SER A 50 -8.84 -5.34 3.53
N ALA A 51 -8.99 -6.59 3.11
CA ALA A 51 -10.15 -7.41 3.46
C ALA A 51 -10.28 -7.57 4.98
N GLY A 52 -9.15 -7.72 5.70
CA GLY A 52 -9.11 -7.81 7.16
C GLY A 52 -9.55 -6.52 7.83
N ALA A 53 -9.06 -5.37 7.37
CA ALA A 53 -9.46 -4.06 7.86
C ALA A 53 -10.97 -3.81 7.69
N ARG A 54 -11.52 -4.16 6.50
CA ARG A 54 -12.96 -4.02 6.22
C ARG A 54 -13.80 -4.97 7.07
N LYS A 55 -13.33 -6.19 7.31
CA LYS A 55 -13.99 -7.15 8.20
C LYS A 55 -13.97 -6.69 9.67
N TYR A 56 -12.83 -6.13 10.13
CA TYR A 56 -12.66 -5.63 11.49
C TYR A 56 -13.52 -4.39 11.75
N ALA A 57 -13.39 -3.37 10.93
CA ALA A 57 -14.10 -2.09 11.10
C ALA A 57 -15.57 -2.16 10.65
N GLY A 58 -15.89 -3.05 9.71
CA GLY A 58 -17.15 -3.06 8.97
C GLY A 58 -17.04 -2.18 7.71
N GLU A 59 -17.43 -2.70 6.56
CA GLU A 59 -17.25 -2.06 5.26
C GLU A 59 -17.88 -0.67 5.17
N HIS A 60 -19.06 -0.48 5.73
CA HIS A 60 -19.71 0.82 5.76
C HIS A 60 -19.00 1.82 6.68
N PHE A 61 -18.49 1.36 7.84
CA PHE A 61 -17.77 2.25 8.76
C PHE A 61 -16.48 2.75 8.12
N ILE A 62 -15.67 1.86 7.52
CA ILE A 62 -14.41 2.28 6.88
C ILE A 62 -14.67 3.22 5.71
N LYS A 63 -15.71 2.95 4.89
CA LYS A 63 -16.15 3.84 3.82
C LYS A 63 -16.44 5.24 4.35
N TYR A 64 -17.31 5.34 5.36
CA TYR A 64 -17.72 6.65 5.89
C TYR A 64 -16.61 7.36 6.66
N LEU A 65 -15.69 6.64 7.30
CA LEU A 65 -14.49 7.24 7.90
C LEU A 65 -13.62 7.93 6.83
N ILE A 66 -13.40 7.27 5.70
CA ILE A 66 -12.60 7.86 4.61
C ILE A 66 -13.36 8.99 3.91
N GLN A 67 -14.68 8.86 3.74
CA GLN A 67 -15.49 9.95 3.20
C GLN A 67 -15.52 11.18 4.12
N ALA A 68 -15.65 10.96 5.43
CA ALA A 68 -15.54 12.04 6.42
C ALA A 68 -14.18 12.73 6.39
N ALA A 69 -13.10 11.96 6.17
CA ALA A 69 -11.77 12.52 5.95
C ALA A 69 -11.71 13.40 4.70
N ALA A 70 -12.32 12.98 3.58
CA ALA A 70 -12.38 13.78 2.35
C ALA A 70 -13.15 15.10 2.54
N GLU A 71 -14.16 15.10 3.40
CA GLU A 71 -14.93 16.32 3.77
C GLU A 71 -14.15 17.22 4.72
N ALA A 72 -13.45 16.66 5.71
CA ALA A 72 -12.67 17.39 6.69
C ALA A 72 -11.41 18.06 6.12
N TRP A 73 -10.78 17.42 5.12
CA TRP A 73 -9.59 17.93 4.42
C TRP A 73 -9.83 18.08 2.90
N PRO A 74 -10.74 18.98 2.47
CA PRO A 74 -11.17 19.08 1.07
C PRO A 74 -10.08 19.53 0.09
N HIS A 75 -8.97 20.04 0.58
CA HIS A 75 -7.81 20.48 -0.19
C HIS A 75 -6.74 19.39 -0.37
N VAL A 76 -6.85 18.26 0.35
CA VAL A 76 -5.92 17.14 0.22
C VAL A 76 -6.45 16.12 -0.80
N PRO A 77 -5.72 15.86 -1.89
CA PRO A 77 -6.08 14.80 -2.83
C PRO A 77 -6.03 13.44 -2.13
N LEU A 78 -7.17 12.76 -2.04
CA LEU A 78 -7.34 11.53 -1.28
C LEU A 78 -7.87 10.39 -2.16
N VAL A 79 -7.17 9.27 -2.14
CA VAL A 79 -7.62 8.00 -2.73
C VAL A 79 -8.13 7.07 -1.65
N MET A 80 -9.29 6.49 -1.89
CA MET A 80 -9.77 5.32 -1.14
C MET A 80 -9.45 4.07 -1.95
N HIS A 81 -8.50 3.25 -1.45
CA HIS A 81 -7.98 2.07 -2.12
C HIS A 81 -8.36 0.78 -1.40
N GLN A 82 -8.86 -0.20 -2.15
CA GLN A 82 -9.05 -1.56 -1.65
C GLN A 82 -7.79 -2.37 -1.91
N ASP A 83 -7.17 -2.79 -0.84
CA ASP A 83 -5.95 -3.58 -0.81
C ASP A 83 -6.27 -5.09 -0.80
N HIS A 84 -5.52 -5.91 -1.53
CA HIS A 84 -5.64 -7.37 -1.66
C HIS A 84 -7.07 -7.90 -1.85
N GLY A 85 -7.65 -7.69 -3.02
CA GLY A 85 -8.89 -8.35 -3.42
C GLY A 85 -8.63 -9.77 -3.90
N THR A 86 -9.25 -10.76 -3.26
CA THR A 86 -9.05 -12.18 -3.57
C THR A 86 -9.86 -12.68 -4.76
N SER A 87 -10.80 -11.88 -5.26
CA SER A 87 -11.61 -12.22 -6.43
C SER A 87 -12.22 -10.98 -7.10
N PRO A 88 -12.64 -11.07 -8.38
CA PRO A 88 -13.36 -10.01 -9.05
C PRO A 88 -14.62 -9.54 -8.32
N LYS A 89 -15.30 -10.44 -7.62
CA LYS A 89 -16.46 -10.12 -6.79
C LYS A 89 -16.11 -9.20 -5.61
N VAL A 90 -14.97 -9.43 -4.96
CA VAL A 90 -14.50 -8.58 -3.86
C VAL A 90 -14.17 -7.18 -4.38
N CYS A 91 -13.49 -7.09 -5.53
CA CYS A 91 -13.19 -5.81 -6.17
C CYS A 91 -14.46 -5.07 -6.59
N GLN A 92 -15.46 -5.76 -7.17
CA GLN A 92 -16.76 -5.15 -7.50
C GLN A 92 -17.45 -4.59 -6.25
N GLY A 93 -17.47 -5.34 -5.14
CA GLY A 93 -18.04 -4.86 -3.88
C GLY A 93 -17.37 -3.56 -3.38
N ALA A 94 -16.05 -3.45 -3.52
CA ALA A 94 -15.34 -2.22 -3.18
C ALA A 94 -15.71 -1.05 -4.13
N ILE A 95 -15.80 -1.31 -5.43
CA ILE A 95 -16.26 -0.32 -6.42
C ILE A 95 -17.68 0.19 -6.07
N ASP A 96 -18.59 -0.71 -5.73
CA ASP A 96 -19.97 -0.38 -5.33
C ASP A 96 -20.03 0.46 -4.04
N LEU A 97 -19.05 0.29 -3.15
CA LEU A 97 -18.87 1.11 -1.96
C LEU A 97 -18.27 2.48 -2.25
N GLY A 98 -17.79 2.74 -3.48
CA GLY A 98 -17.22 4.02 -3.90
C GLY A 98 -15.70 4.12 -3.77
N PHE A 99 -14.98 2.99 -3.70
CA PHE A 99 -13.54 2.99 -3.79
C PHE A 99 -13.07 3.50 -5.17
N GLY A 100 -12.12 4.42 -5.17
CA GLY A 100 -11.54 5.00 -6.40
C GLY A 100 -10.38 4.19 -6.97
N SER A 101 -9.98 3.12 -6.26
CA SER A 101 -8.94 2.18 -6.66
C SER A 101 -9.15 0.83 -6.01
N VAL A 102 -8.87 -0.24 -6.74
CA VAL A 102 -8.92 -1.62 -6.27
C VAL A 102 -7.68 -2.39 -6.69
N MET A 103 -7.23 -3.29 -5.83
CA MET A 103 -6.20 -4.28 -6.17
C MET A 103 -6.85 -5.65 -6.37
N MET A 104 -6.56 -6.28 -7.51
CA MET A 104 -6.84 -7.70 -7.73
C MET A 104 -5.56 -8.48 -7.49
N ASP A 105 -5.49 -9.17 -6.38
CA ASP A 105 -4.39 -10.09 -6.08
C ASP A 105 -4.66 -11.46 -6.71
N GLY A 106 -4.34 -11.56 -7.99
CA GLY A 106 -4.45 -12.80 -8.75
C GLY A 106 -3.19 -13.67 -8.68
N SER A 107 -2.17 -13.28 -7.93
CA SER A 107 -1.00 -14.12 -7.62
C SER A 107 -1.37 -15.30 -6.75
N LEU A 108 -2.48 -15.19 -6.03
CA LEU A 108 -3.08 -16.23 -5.21
C LEU A 108 -4.46 -16.62 -5.76
N LYS A 109 -4.89 -17.86 -5.49
CA LYS A 109 -6.26 -18.30 -5.75
C LYS A 109 -7.24 -17.58 -4.81
N GLU A 110 -8.54 -17.74 -5.03
CA GLU A 110 -9.61 -17.08 -4.27
C GLU A 110 -9.56 -17.39 -2.75
N ASP A 111 -8.87 -18.45 -2.34
CA ASP A 111 -8.63 -18.77 -0.92
C ASP A 111 -7.62 -17.79 -0.25
N GLY A 112 -6.96 -16.93 -1.04
CA GLY A 112 -5.96 -15.97 -0.58
C GLY A 112 -4.66 -16.60 -0.06
N LYS A 113 -4.39 -17.88 -0.39
CA LYS A 113 -3.25 -18.64 0.15
C LYS A 113 -2.51 -19.48 -0.89
N THR A 114 -3.25 -20.10 -1.80
CA THR A 114 -2.67 -20.98 -2.81
C THR A 114 -2.10 -20.16 -3.97
N PRO A 115 -0.80 -20.26 -4.28
CA PRO A 115 -0.22 -19.59 -5.45
C PRO A 115 -0.96 -19.96 -6.73
N ALA A 116 -1.28 -18.96 -7.53
CA ALA A 116 -1.98 -19.12 -8.80
C ALA A 116 -1.00 -19.22 -9.97
N ASP A 117 -1.49 -19.78 -11.08
CA ASP A 117 -0.76 -19.74 -12.33
C ASP A 117 -0.97 -18.40 -13.07
N PHE A 118 -0.08 -18.11 -14.00
CA PHE A 118 -0.09 -16.87 -14.79
C PHE A 118 -1.41 -16.66 -15.53
N GLY A 119 -1.97 -17.71 -16.13
CA GLY A 119 -3.22 -17.62 -16.89
C GLY A 119 -4.40 -17.21 -16.02
N TYR A 120 -4.53 -17.82 -14.85
CA TYR A 120 -5.55 -17.43 -13.87
C TYR A 120 -5.41 -15.96 -13.46
N ASN A 121 -4.17 -15.53 -13.12
CA ASN A 121 -3.90 -14.15 -12.72
C ASN A 121 -4.30 -13.15 -13.83
N VAL A 122 -3.92 -13.45 -15.08
CA VAL A 122 -4.33 -12.63 -16.25
C VAL A 122 -5.85 -12.54 -16.35
N ASP A 123 -6.56 -13.66 -16.24
CA ASP A 123 -8.01 -13.69 -16.46
C ASP A 123 -8.77 -12.92 -15.39
N VAL A 124 -8.45 -13.09 -14.10
CA VAL A 124 -9.13 -12.39 -13.01
C VAL A 124 -8.78 -10.90 -12.99
N THR A 125 -7.51 -10.55 -13.25
CA THR A 125 -7.07 -9.15 -13.28
C THR A 125 -7.70 -8.41 -14.46
N ARG A 126 -7.73 -8.99 -15.65
CA ARG A 126 -8.39 -8.41 -16.82
C ARG A 126 -9.88 -8.18 -16.58
N ALA A 127 -10.58 -9.13 -15.98
CA ALA A 127 -11.99 -8.97 -15.63
C ALA A 127 -12.22 -7.77 -14.67
N VAL A 128 -11.32 -7.57 -13.71
CA VAL A 128 -11.39 -6.40 -12.80
C VAL A 128 -11.07 -5.10 -13.56
N VAL A 129 -10.07 -5.09 -14.43
CA VAL A 129 -9.74 -3.92 -15.26
C VAL A 129 -10.95 -3.50 -16.10
N GLU A 130 -11.60 -4.44 -16.77
CA GLU A 130 -12.78 -4.14 -17.60
C GLU A 130 -13.93 -3.53 -16.79
N MET A 131 -14.21 -4.02 -15.58
CA MET A 131 -15.30 -3.47 -14.76
C MET A 131 -14.92 -2.12 -14.15
N ALA A 132 -13.70 -1.97 -13.65
CA ALA A 132 -13.22 -0.79 -12.95
C ALA A 132 -13.04 0.42 -13.88
N HIS A 133 -12.41 0.23 -15.03
CA HIS A 133 -12.17 1.31 -16.01
C HIS A 133 -13.47 1.93 -16.55
N ARG A 134 -14.57 1.15 -16.65
CA ARG A 134 -15.88 1.68 -17.05
C ARG A 134 -16.40 2.78 -16.14
N VAL A 135 -15.99 2.78 -14.89
CA VAL A 135 -16.41 3.76 -13.87
C VAL A 135 -15.25 4.65 -13.38
N GLY A 136 -14.10 4.59 -14.04
CA GLY A 136 -12.94 5.44 -13.76
C GLY A 136 -12.09 5.02 -12.58
N VAL A 137 -12.30 3.80 -12.08
CA VAL A 137 -11.56 3.23 -10.95
C VAL A 137 -10.23 2.64 -11.44
N THR A 138 -9.15 2.93 -10.71
CA THR A 138 -7.81 2.43 -10.98
C THR A 138 -7.68 0.97 -10.57
N VAL A 139 -6.91 0.19 -11.32
CA VAL A 139 -6.63 -1.21 -11.00
C VAL A 139 -5.14 -1.43 -10.75
N GLU A 140 -4.84 -1.98 -9.58
CA GLU A 140 -3.57 -2.58 -9.23
C GLU A 140 -3.67 -4.10 -9.37
N GLY A 141 -2.63 -4.75 -9.87
CA GLY A 141 -2.50 -6.21 -9.87
C GLY A 141 -1.20 -6.62 -9.21
N GLU A 142 -1.01 -7.91 -8.99
CA GLU A 142 0.20 -8.47 -8.40
C GLU A 142 0.79 -9.58 -9.25
N LEU A 143 2.11 -9.60 -9.38
CA LEU A 143 2.83 -10.67 -10.06
C LEU A 143 4.04 -11.12 -9.24
N GLY A 144 4.10 -12.42 -8.94
CA GLY A 144 5.00 -13.01 -7.96
C GLY A 144 4.34 -13.11 -6.59
N CYS A 145 4.94 -13.84 -5.67
CA CYS A 145 4.46 -13.98 -4.30
C CYS A 145 5.39 -13.24 -3.33
N LEU A 146 4.80 -12.54 -2.37
CA LEU A 146 5.58 -11.82 -1.38
C LEU A 146 6.23 -12.79 -0.38
N GLY A 147 7.55 -12.72 -0.30
CA GLY A 147 8.35 -13.54 0.60
C GLY A 147 9.75 -12.96 0.80
N SER A 148 10.32 -13.23 1.98
CA SER A 148 11.65 -12.76 2.33
C SER A 148 12.72 -13.56 1.60
N LEU A 149 13.58 -12.90 0.83
CA LEU A 149 14.74 -13.54 0.19
C LEU A 149 15.76 -14.07 1.22
N GLU A 150 15.77 -13.54 2.46
CA GLU A 150 16.65 -14.01 3.53
C GLU A 150 16.18 -15.35 4.11
N THR A 151 14.87 -15.48 4.39
CA THR A 151 14.33 -16.66 5.08
C THR A 151 13.66 -17.66 4.14
N GLY A 152 13.29 -17.23 2.95
CA GLY A 152 12.47 -18.01 2.01
C GLY A 152 11.01 -18.16 2.46
N GLU A 153 10.61 -17.48 3.54
CA GLU A 153 9.26 -17.58 4.09
C GLU A 153 8.34 -16.52 3.48
N ALA A 154 7.15 -16.95 3.12
CA ALA A 154 6.05 -16.06 2.76
C ALA A 154 5.53 -15.31 3.99
N GLY A 155 4.99 -14.11 3.80
CA GLY A 155 4.36 -13.31 4.84
C GLY A 155 2.88 -13.15 4.57
N GLU A 156 2.06 -13.24 5.62
CA GLU A 156 0.63 -12.96 5.57
C GLU A 156 0.34 -11.55 6.08
N GLU A 157 -0.63 -10.89 5.45
CA GLU A 157 -1.29 -9.68 5.93
C GLU A 157 -2.79 -9.94 5.98
N ASP A 158 -3.38 -9.80 7.18
CA ASP A 158 -4.82 -10.04 7.41
C ASP A 158 -5.33 -11.43 6.98
N GLY A 159 -4.45 -12.44 7.00
CA GLY A 159 -4.76 -13.81 6.59
C GLY A 159 -4.72 -14.04 5.08
N ILE A 160 -4.25 -13.08 4.31
CA ILE A 160 -3.95 -13.19 2.87
C ILE A 160 -2.43 -13.24 2.71
N GLY A 161 -1.94 -14.19 1.95
CA GLY A 161 -0.54 -14.43 1.68
C GLY A 161 -0.27 -15.91 1.44
N ALA A 162 0.74 -16.22 0.65
CA ALA A 162 1.17 -17.61 0.44
C ALA A 162 1.62 -18.24 1.77
N VAL A 163 1.41 -19.53 1.93
CA VAL A 163 1.75 -20.25 3.17
C VAL A 163 3.00 -21.10 2.94
N GLY A 164 3.98 -20.96 3.84
CA GLY A 164 5.16 -21.81 3.86
C GLY A 164 6.38 -21.21 3.13
N LYS A 165 7.26 -22.07 2.65
CA LYS A 165 8.45 -21.67 1.90
C LYS A 165 8.13 -21.54 0.42
N LEU A 166 8.57 -20.44 -0.14
CA LEU A 166 8.48 -20.13 -1.57
C LEU A 166 9.82 -20.43 -2.25
N ASP A 167 9.77 -20.83 -3.52
CA ASP A 167 10.96 -20.89 -4.34
C ASP A 167 11.45 -19.47 -4.68
N HIS A 168 12.75 -19.32 -4.84
CA HIS A 168 13.36 -18.02 -5.13
C HIS A 168 12.78 -17.35 -6.38
N SER A 169 12.40 -18.12 -7.38
CA SER A 169 11.73 -17.64 -8.59
C SER A 169 10.32 -17.09 -8.33
N GLN A 170 9.62 -17.58 -7.32
CA GLN A 170 8.30 -17.08 -6.93
C GLN A 170 8.37 -15.76 -6.16
N MET A 171 9.50 -15.50 -5.47
CA MET A 171 9.72 -14.28 -4.67
C MET A 171 10.30 -13.11 -5.48
N LEU A 172 10.54 -13.30 -6.79
CA LEU A 172 11.04 -12.27 -7.70
C LEU A 172 10.21 -12.25 -8.97
N THR A 173 9.53 -11.14 -9.21
CA THR A 173 8.77 -10.93 -10.45
C THR A 173 9.70 -11.00 -11.66
N ASP A 174 9.38 -11.85 -12.64
CA ASP A 174 10.13 -11.92 -13.90
C ASP A 174 9.78 -10.72 -14.80
N PRO A 175 10.78 -10.00 -15.36
CA PRO A 175 10.53 -8.81 -16.17
C PRO A 175 9.79 -9.08 -17.48
N GLU A 176 10.00 -10.26 -18.09
CA GLU A 176 9.30 -10.64 -19.32
C GLU A 176 7.85 -11.02 -19.04
N GLU A 177 7.61 -11.77 -17.96
CA GLU A 177 6.25 -12.06 -17.49
C GLU A 177 5.51 -10.77 -17.12
N ALA A 178 6.18 -9.79 -16.48
CA ALA A 178 5.59 -8.49 -16.16
C ALA A 178 5.14 -7.76 -17.44
N ALA A 179 5.96 -7.76 -18.50
CA ALA A 179 5.59 -7.16 -19.78
C ALA A 179 4.38 -7.86 -20.43
N GLN A 180 4.37 -9.20 -20.40
CA GLN A 180 3.25 -9.99 -20.93
C GLN A 180 1.97 -9.76 -20.12
N PHE A 181 2.08 -9.69 -18.79
CA PHE A 181 0.96 -9.45 -17.88
C PHE A 181 0.31 -8.07 -18.10
N VAL A 182 1.10 -7.01 -18.13
CA VAL A 182 0.64 -5.65 -18.39
C VAL A 182 -0.03 -5.55 -19.77
N LYS A 183 0.58 -6.16 -20.79
CA LYS A 183 0.01 -6.20 -22.14
C LYS A 183 -1.34 -6.92 -22.19
N ALA A 184 -1.49 -8.02 -21.45
CA ALA A 184 -2.69 -8.84 -21.45
C ALA A 184 -3.84 -8.23 -20.62
N THR A 185 -3.51 -7.54 -19.53
CA THR A 185 -4.49 -7.03 -18.55
C THR A 185 -4.82 -5.55 -18.73
N GLN A 186 -3.85 -4.74 -19.21
CA GLN A 186 -3.96 -3.27 -19.30
C GLN A 186 -4.23 -2.60 -17.95
N LEU A 187 -3.71 -3.18 -16.85
CA LEU A 187 -3.80 -2.61 -15.51
C LEU A 187 -3.00 -1.29 -15.39
N ASP A 188 -3.27 -0.50 -14.36
CA ASP A 188 -2.66 0.81 -14.15
C ASP A 188 -1.38 0.74 -13.32
N ALA A 189 -1.33 -0.18 -12.36
CA ALA A 189 -0.22 -0.34 -11.43
C ALA A 189 0.06 -1.82 -11.17
N LEU A 190 1.33 -2.18 -11.03
CA LEU A 190 1.77 -3.55 -10.80
C LEU A 190 2.56 -3.66 -9.50
N ALA A 191 2.02 -4.41 -8.55
CA ALA A 191 2.76 -4.85 -7.37
C ALA A 191 3.74 -5.94 -7.78
N ILE A 192 5.00 -5.74 -7.43
CA ILE A 192 6.12 -6.61 -7.81
C ILE A 192 6.75 -7.26 -6.59
N ALA A 193 7.03 -8.55 -6.68
CA ALA A 193 7.79 -9.28 -5.69
C ALA A 193 9.29 -9.00 -5.91
N ILE A 194 9.93 -8.41 -4.91
CA ILE A 194 11.34 -7.95 -4.96
C ILE A 194 12.11 -8.31 -3.68
N GLY A 195 11.64 -9.32 -2.95
CA GLY A 195 12.28 -9.83 -1.75
C GLY A 195 11.75 -9.29 -0.43
N THR A 196 10.59 -8.64 -0.44
CA THR A 196 9.90 -8.18 0.76
C THR A 196 8.77 -9.12 1.16
N SER A 197 8.47 -9.20 2.46
CA SER A 197 7.34 -9.96 2.99
C SER A 197 6.42 -9.07 3.82
N HIS A 198 5.16 -9.47 3.96
CA HIS A 198 4.22 -8.82 4.86
C HIS A 198 4.59 -9.00 6.35
N GLY A 199 3.96 -8.22 7.23
CA GLY A 199 4.13 -8.30 8.67
C GLY A 199 5.41 -7.67 9.20
N ALA A 200 5.62 -7.80 10.51
CA ALA A 200 6.73 -7.17 11.22
C ALA A 200 8.05 -7.96 11.14
N TYR A 201 7.98 -9.26 10.93
CA TYR A 201 9.15 -10.17 10.98
C TYR A 201 9.70 -10.42 9.59
N LYS A 202 10.41 -9.42 9.02
CA LYS A 202 10.90 -9.45 7.63
C LYS A 202 12.33 -9.97 7.53
N PHE A 203 13.25 -9.44 8.36
CA PHE A 203 14.67 -9.79 8.34
C PHE A 203 15.17 -10.08 9.75
N THR A 204 16.04 -11.09 9.87
CA THR A 204 16.59 -11.55 11.16
C THR A 204 17.86 -10.80 11.53
N ARG A 205 18.50 -10.12 10.58
CA ARG A 205 19.73 -9.34 10.73
C ARG A 205 19.53 -7.92 10.23
N PRO A 206 20.31 -6.94 10.72
CA PRO A 206 20.33 -5.61 10.14
C PRO A 206 20.63 -5.70 8.64
N PRO A 207 19.78 -5.10 7.78
CA PRO A 207 20.02 -5.09 6.35
C PRO A 207 21.34 -4.42 5.99
N THR A 208 22.12 -5.04 5.12
CA THR A 208 23.45 -4.55 4.71
C THR A 208 23.45 -3.75 3.41
N GLY A 209 22.26 -3.39 2.89
CA GLY A 209 22.12 -2.50 1.73
C GLY A 209 21.74 -3.18 0.41
N ASP A 210 21.45 -4.50 0.43
CA ASP A 210 21.02 -5.27 -0.74
C ASP A 210 19.80 -6.14 -0.41
N VAL A 211 18.85 -5.59 0.35
CA VAL A 211 17.65 -6.33 0.76
C VAL A 211 16.66 -6.41 -0.38
N LEU A 212 16.50 -5.30 -1.11
CA LEU A 212 15.63 -5.24 -2.28
C LEU A 212 16.38 -5.65 -3.54
N ALA A 213 15.72 -6.41 -4.39
CA ALA A 213 16.23 -6.71 -5.72
C ALA A 213 16.12 -5.49 -6.66
N ILE A 214 16.84 -4.39 -6.35
CA ILE A 214 16.78 -3.13 -7.11
C ILE A 214 17.13 -3.34 -8.60
N GLY A 215 18.04 -4.23 -8.92
CA GLY A 215 18.32 -4.62 -10.31
C GLY A 215 17.05 -5.11 -11.03
N ARG A 216 16.23 -5.91 -10.35
CA ARG A 216 14.96 -6.42 -10.86
C ARG A 216 13.94 -5.31 -11.08
N VAL A 217 13.85 -4.34 -10.16
CA VAL A 217 12.99 -3.14 -10.32
C VAL A 217 13.36 -2.38 -11.60
N LYS A 218 14.67 -2.17 -11.83
CA LYS A 218 15.17 -1.49 -13.03
C LYS A 218 14.83 -2.24 -14.33
N GLU A 219 15.01 -3.57 -14.33
CA GLU A 219 14.70 -4.42 -15.49
C GLU A 219 13.20 -4.43 -15.81
N ILE A 220 12.33 -4.51 -14.78
CA ILE A 220 10.89 -4.46 -14.96
C ILE A 220 10.47 -3.08 -15.49
N HIS A 221 10.91 -2.00 -14.83
CA HIS A 221 10.55 -0.64 -15.26
C HIS A 221 10.98 -0.33 -16.69
N ALA A 222 12.16 -0.83 -17.11
CA ALA A 222 12.63 -0.65 -18.49
C ALA A 222 11.71 -1.33 -19.53
N ARG A 223 11.02 -2.42 -19.17
CA ARG A 223 10.08 -3.13 -20.06
C ARG A 223 8.66 -2.57 -20.04
N ILE A 224 8.24 -2.01 -18.90
CA ILE A 224 6.89 -1.46 -18.71
C ILE A 224 6.94 -0.01 -18.18
N PRO A 225 7.60 0.92 -18.88
CA PRO A 225 7.87 2.27 -18.37
C PRO A 225 6.61 3.09 -18.11
N ASN A 226 5.48 2.71 -18.70
CA ASN A 226 4.19 3.40 -18.55
C ASN A 226 3.28 2.78 -17.48
N THR A 227 3.73 1.71 -16.79
CA THR A 227 3.01 1.08 -15.68
C THR A 227 3.68 1.47 -14.38
N HIS A 228 2.89 1.96 -13.43
CA HIS A 228 3.40 2.31 -12.10
C HIS A 228 3.74 1.06 -11.30
N LEU A 229 4.93 1.03 -10.71
CA LEU A 229 5.33 -0.08 -9.85
C LEU A 229 4.90 0.18 -8.41
N VAL A 230 4.49 -0.90 -7.73
CA VAL A 230 4.07 -0.88 -6.33
C VAL A 230 4.94 -1.83 -5.51
N MET A 231 5.29 -1.40 -4.31
CA MET A 231 6.00 -2.19 -3.32
C MET A 231 5.08 -2.52 -2.15
N HIS A 232 4.87 -3.81 -1.92
CA HIS A 232 4.23 -4.33 -0.71
C HIS A 232 5.28 -4.72 0.35
N GLY A 233 4.85 -4.97 1.59
CA GLY A 233 5.74 -5.38 2.66
C GLY A 233 6.86 -4.38 2.99
N SER A 234 6.65 -3.09 2.76
CA SER A 234 7.70 -2.06 2.75
C SER A 234 7.88 -1.29 4.06
N SER A 235 7.19 -1.66 5.13
CA SER A 235 7.41 -1.06 6.45
C SER A 235 8.86 -1.24 6.90
N SER A 236 9.43 -0.17 7.46
CA SER A 236 10.87 -0.13 7.82
C SER A 236 11.16 -0.66 9.22
N VAL A 237 10.11 -0.96 10.01
CA VAL A 237 10.22 -1.52 11.37
C VAL A 237 11.23 -0.71 12.21
N PRO A 238 10.94 0.57 12.53
CA PRO A 238 11.84 1.43 13.26
C PRO A 238 12.24 0.81 14.60
N GLN A 239 13.54 0.75 14.88
CA GLN A 239 14.08 0.03 16.05
C GLN A 239 13.70 0.73 17.36
N ASP A 240 13.61 2.04 17.38
CA ASP A 240 13.14 2.81 18.52
C ASP A 240 11.69 2.49 18.89
N LEU A 241 10.82 2.22 17.91
CA LEU A 241 9.44 1.78 18.18
C LEU A 241 9.41 0.36 18.76
N LEU A 242 10.26 -0.54 18.26
CA LEU A 242 10.41 -1.88 18.80
C LEU A 242 10.89 -1.84 20.26
N ASP A 243 11.88 -0.99 20.53
CA ASP A 243 12.45 -0.79 21.86
C ASP A 243 11.40 -0.25 22.85
N ILE A 244 10.60 0.77 22.43
CA ILE A 244 9.51 1.31 23.25
C ILE A 244 8.48 0.22 23.57
N ILE A 245 8.03 -0.57 22.56
CA ILE A 245 7.08 -1.64 22.79
C ILE A 245 7.60 -2.62 23.84
N ASN A 246 8.85 -3.05 23.72
CA ASN A 246 9.45 -4.04 24.62
C ASN A 246 9.77 -3.46 26.01
N GLN A 247 10.21 -2.21 26.10
CA GLN A 247 10.44 -1.50 27.36
C GLN A 247 9.17 -1.42 28.21
N PHE A 248 8.01 -1.26 27.58
CA PHE A 248 6.72 -1.13 28.27
C PHE A 248 5.87 -2.40 28.21
N GLY A 249 6.53 -3.58 28.38
CA GLY A 249 5.89 -4.87 28.60
C GLY A 249 5.50 -5.64 27.34
N GLY A 250 5.96 -5.21 26.16
CA GLY A 250 5.88 -6.01 24.95
C GLY A 250 6.91 -7.13 24.91
N LYS A 251 6.74 -8.06 23.97
CA LYS A 251 7.64 -9.19 23.74
C LYS A 251 7.86 -9.43 22.24
N MET A 252 8.02 -8.35 21.47
CA MET A 252 8.37 -8.49 20.07
C MET A 252 9.79 -9.04 19.94
N LYS A 253 9.93 -10.05 19.07
CA LYS A 253 11.27 -10.57 18.72
C LYS A 253 12.04 -9.50 17.93
N GLN A 254 13.37 -9.56 18.04
CA GLN A 254 14.23 -8.72 17.21
C GLN A 254 13.95 -8.97 15.73
N THR A 255 13.70 -7.92 15.00
CA THR A 255 13.42 -7.96 13.56
C THR A 255 13.78 -6.63 12.92
N TYR A 256 13.96 -6.63 11.62
CA TYR A 256 14.31 -5.46 10.84
C TYR A 256 13.39 -5.36 9.62
N GLY A 257 13.09 -4.16 9.20
CA GLY A 257 12.28 -3.89 8.01
C GLY A 257 13.12 -3.42 6.82
N VAL A 258 12.43 -2.90 5.82
CA VAL A 258 13.07 -2.41 4.59
C VAL A 258 13.74 -1.05 4.88
N PRO A 259 15.05 -0.88 4.57
CA PRO A 259 15.70 0.40 4.74
C PRO A 259 15.09 1.49 3.87
N VAL A 260 14.82 2.65 4.45
CA VAL A 260 14.24 3.80 3.72
C VAL A 260 15.07 4.18 2.50
N LYS A 261 16.41 4.10 2.59
CA LYS A 261 17.29 4.37 1.45
C LYS A 261 17.07 3.47 0.25
N GLU A 262 16.75 2.19 0.48
CA GLU A 262 16.43 1.25 -0.60
C GLU A 262 15.06 1.55 -1.22
N ILE A 263 14.08 1.97 -0.42
CA ILE A 263 12.79 2.45 -0.92
C ILE A 263 13.00 3.70 -1.79
N GLN A 264 13.80 4.64 -1.32
CA GLN A 264 14.15 5.85 -2.09
C GLN A 264 14.86 5.51 -3.41
N GLU A 265 15.69 4.48 -3.42
CA GLU A 265 16.32 4.00 -4.66
C GLU A 265 15.30 3.35 -5.60
N ALA A 266 14.37 2.54 -5.08
CA ALA A 266 13.29 1.96 -5.88
C ALA A 266 12.36 3.02 -6.50
N ILE A 267 12.08 4.11 -5.76
CA ILE A 267 11.31 5.27 -6.27
C ILE A 267 11.97 5.88 -7.51
N LYS A 268 13.30 5.98 -7.56
CA LYS A 268 14.03 6.49 -8.74
C LYS A 268 13.85 5.60 -9.97
N HIS A 269 13.39 4.36 -9.78
CA HIS A 269 13.24 3.34 -10.81
C HIS A 269 11.80 2.88 -11.03
N GLY A 270 10.83 3.79 -10.86
CA GLY A 270 9.45 3.54 -11.29
C GLY A 270 8.48 3.11 -10.19
N VAL A 271 8.95 2.86 -8.95
CA VAL A 271 8.05 2.61 -7.82
C VAL A 271 7.34 3.92 -7.45
N ARG A 272 5.98 3.88 -7.42
CA ARG A 272 5.16 5.07 -7.16
C ARG A 272 4.22 4.91 -5.97
N LYS A 273 3.88 3.68 -5.57
CA LYS A 273 3.10 3.36 -4.37
C LYS A 273 3.91 2.46 -3.46
N ILE A 274 3.94 2.79 -2.17
CA ILE A 274 4.69 2.05 -1.15
C ILE A 274 3.76 1.73 0.03
N ASN A 275 3.45 0.45 0.24
CA ASN A 275 2.54 0.03 1.30
C ASN A 275 3.21 0.10 2.66
N ILE A 276 2.58 0.82 3.59
CA ILE A 276 3.02 1.01 4.98
C ILE A 276 1.88 0.64 5.93
N ASP A 277 2.06 -0.41 6.70
CA ASP A 277 1.13 -0.90 7.72
C ASP A 277 1.80 -1.05 9.08
N THR A 278 2.75 -1.96 9.19
CA THR A 278 3.43 -2.33 10.45
C THR A 278 3.98 -1.13 11.21
N ASP A 279 4.55 -0.13 10.53
CA ASP A 279 5.13 1.05 11.18
C ASP A 279 4.08 1.83 11.99
N ILE A 280 2.84 1.93 11.47
CA ILE A 280 1.73 2.60 12.17
C ILE A 280 1.30 1.79 13.38
N HIS A 281 1.14 0.48 13.23
CA HIS A 281 0.77 -0.41 14.33
C HIS A 281 1.80 -0.35 15.47
N MET A 282 3.09 -0.35 15.15
CA MET A 282 4.17 -0.26 16.14
C MET A 282 4.14 1.08 16.85
N ALA A 283 4.00 2.19 16.14
CA ALA A 283 3.94 3.53 16.71
C ALA A 283 2.78 3.67 17.71
N MET A 284 1.58 3.24 17.31
CA MET A 284 0.40 3.30 18.17
C MET A 284 0.54 2.38 19.38
N THR A 285 0.96 1.12 19.18
CA THR A 285 1.12 0.15 20.25
C THR A 285 2.15 0.61 21.27
N GLY A 286 3.31 1.12 20.84
CA GLY A 286 4.34 1.66 21.71
C GLY A 286 3.83 2.83 22.56
N ALA A 287 3.14 3.77 21.92
CA ALA A 287 2.58 4.94 22.61
C ALA A 287 1.51 4.57 23.64
N VAL A 288 0.59 3.64 23.32
CA VAL A 288 -0.42 3.14 24.25
C VAL A 288 0.22 2.46 25.46
N ARG A 289 1.16 1.52 25.22
CA ARG A 289 1.86 0.80 26.28
C ARG A 289 2.59 1.75 27.21
N LYS A 290 3.34 2.69 26.65
CA LYS A 290 4.07 3.70 27.41
C LYS A 290 3.12 4.52 28.27
N PHE A 291 2.07 5.07 27.67
CA PHE A 291 1.10 5.88 28.39
C PHE A 291 0.47 5.14 29.56
N GLN A 292 0.01 3.89 29.35
CA GLN A 292 -0.63 3.10 30.39
C GLN A 292 0.33 2.71 31.53
N ALA A 293 1.59 2.43 31.20
CA ALA A 293 2.61 2.14 32.22
C ALA A 293 2.96 3.37 33.08
N GLU A 294 3.02 4.54 32.46
CA GLU A 294 3.32 5.82 33.15
C GLU A 294 2.10 6.41 33.88
N ASN A 295 0.88 6.01 33.52
CA ASN A 295 -0.38 6.54 34.06
C ASN A 295 -1.35 5.40 34.42
N PRO A 296 -1.03 4.57 35.43
CA PRO A 296 -1.79 3.34 35.73
C PRO A 296 -3.18 3.61 36.30
N ASP A 297 -3.48 4.82 36.74
CA ASP A 297 -4.79 5.27 37.25
C ASP A 297 -5.74 5.75 36.15
N LYS A 298 -5.24 5.91 34.92
CA LYS A 298 -6.02 6.41 33.80
C LYS A 298 -6.79 5.29 33.11
N PHE A 299 -8.09 5.50 32.91
CA PHE A 299 -9.02 4.53 32.31
C PHE A 299 -9.80 5.05 31.11
N ASP A 300 -9.81 6.37 30.85
CA ASP A 300 -10.48 6.94 29.68
C ASP A 300 -9.66 6.66 28.42
N MET A 301 -10.25 5.88 27.49
CA MET A 301 -9.59 5.52 26.24
C MET A 301 -9.10 6.72 25.45
N ARG A 302 -9.76 7.86 25.50
CA ARG A 302 -9.36 9.09 24.80
C ARG A 302 -7.98 9.59 25.26
N GLU A 303 -7.61 9.33 26.51
CA GLU A 303 -6.34 9.78 27.08
C GLU A 303 -5.15 8.99 26.51
N TRP A 304 -5.28 7.66 26.25
CA TRP A 304 -4.22 6.88 25.64
C TRP A 304 -4.27 6.82 24.11
N MET A 305 -5.45 6.99 23.49
CA MET A 305 -5.57 7.05 22.04
C MET A 305 -5.03 8.36 21.45
N LYS A 306 -5.01 9.45 22.24
CA LYS A 306 -4.39 10.71 21.82
C LYS A 306 -2.89 10.55 21.54
N PRO A 307 -2.04 10.09 22.48
CA PRO A 307 -0.62 9.84 22.20
C PRO A 307 -0.40 8.76 21.10
N ALA A 308 -1.27 7.77 20.99
CA ALA A 308 -1.21 6.79 19.91
C ALA A 308 -1.39 7.46 18.52
N ARG A 309 -2.38 8.33 18.39
CA ARG A 309 -2.63 9.10 17.17
C ARG A 309 -1.46 10.03 16.83
N GLU A 310 -0.89 10.71 17.80
CA GLU A 310 0.27 11.58 17.58
C GLU A 310 1.51 10.79 17.14
N ALA A 311 1.74 9.60 17.70
CA ALA A 311 2.84 8.72 17.28
C ALA A 311 2.63 8.21 15.84
N ALA A 312 1.42 7.78 15.49
CA ALA A 312 1.07 7.40 14.13
C ALA A 312 1.23 8.59 13.15
N LYS A 313 0.77 9.79 13.54
CA LYS A 313 0.96 11.00 12.73
C LYS A 313 2.44 11.27 12.46
N ALA A 314 3.28 11.15 13.48
CA ALA A 314 4.71 11.42 13.35
C ALA A 314 5.37 10.50 12.32
N ILE A 315 5.12 9.18 12.39
CA ILE A 315 5.70 8.22 11.44
C ILE A 315 5.14 8.43 10.02
N CYS A 316 3.84 8.71 9.88
CA CYS A 316 3.25 8.99 8.57
C CYS A 316 3.85 10.25 7.92
N LYS A 317 4.00 11.33 8.70
CA LYS A 317 4.64 12.57 8.23
C LYS A 317 6.07 12.33 7.78
N GLN A 318 6.83 11.55 8.56
CA GLN A 318 8.18 11.17 8.20
C GLN A 318 8.22 10.44 6.85
N ARG A 319 7.33 9.46 6.61
CA ARG A 319 7.24 8.73 5.32
C ARG A 319 6.87 9.65 4.15
N TYR A 320 5.96 10.61 4.34
CA TYR A 320 5.66 11.59 3.30
C TYR A 320 6.89 12.40 2.88
N ILE A 321 7.70 12.85 3.85
CA ILE A 321 8.95 13.60 3.59
C ILE A 321 9.98 12.69 2.92
N GLU A 322 10.24 11.50 3.47
CA GLU A 322 11.25 10.57 2.98
C GLU A 322 10.99 10.08 1.55
N PHE A 323 9.72 9.97 1.14
CA PHE A 323 9.36 9.51 -0.20
C PHE A 323 9.13 10.68 -1.19
N GLY A 324 9.34 11.92 -0.76
CA GLY A 324 9.27 13.12 -1.61
C GLY A 324 7.86 13.66 -1.87
N CYS A 325 6.87 13.27 -1.04
CA CYS A 325 5.48 13.72 -1.18
C CYS A 325 5.25 15.15 -0.68
N GLU A 326 6.17 15.67 0.14
CA GLU A 326 6.02 17.00 0.75
C GLU A 326 5.79 18.10 -0.29
N GLY A 327 4.75 18.91 -0.08
CA GLY A 327 4.41 20.03 -0.95
C GLY A 327 3.83 19.62 -2.32
N GLN A 328 3.43 18.37 -2.53
CA GLN A 328 2.91 17.91 -3.83
C GLN A 328 1.39 18.04 -3.96
N ALA A 329 0.63 18.01 -2.86
CA ALA A 329 -0.84 18.03 -2.89
C ALA A 329 -1.42 19.20 -3.70
N GLY A 330 -0.92 20.41 -3.47
CA GLY A 330 -1.40 21.62 -4.13
C GLY A 330 -1.10 21.70 -5.65
N LYS A 331 -0.27 20.80 -6.18
CA LYS A 331 0.09 20.73 -7.60
C LYS A 331 -0.81 19.78 -8.39
N ILE A 332 -1.55 18.90 -7.70
CA ILE A 332 -2.39 17.87 -8.30
C ILE A 332 -3.74 18.46 -8.70
N LYS A 333 -4.08 18.37 -9.97
CA LYS A 333 -5.38 18.79 -10.52
C LYS A 333 -6.29 17.56 -10.63
N ALA A 334 -6.96 17.22 -9.55
CA ALA A 334 -7.89 16.08 -9.52
C ALA A 334 -9.07 16.28 -10.47
N ARG A 335 -9.39 15.25 -11.25
CA ARG A 335 -10.42 15.27 -12.29
C ARG A 335 -11.71 14.53 -11.92
N GLY A 336 -11.62 13.65 -10.93
CA GLY A 336 -12.73 12.79 -10.50
C GLY A 336 -13.01 11.59 -11.42
N LEU A 337 -13.68 10.57 -10.86
CA LEU A 337 -13.84 9.26 -11.49
C LEU A 337 -14.59 9.31 -12.84
N GLN A 338 -15.59 10.18 -13.00
CA GLN A 338 -16.32 10.29 -14.27
C GLN A 338 -15.43 10.72 -15.44
N VAL A 339 -14.52 11.66 -15.19
CA VAL A 339 -13.56 12.11 -16.21
C VAL A 339 -12.57 10.99 -16.52
N MET A 340 -12.13 10.25 -15.49
CA MET A 340 -11.24 9.10 -15.67
C MET A 340 -11.90 7.99 -16.49
N ALA A 341 -13.18 7.69 -16.25
CA ALA A 341 -13.94 6.73 -17.06
C ALA A 341 -13.97 7.12 -18.56
N GLN A 342 -14.16 8.41 -18.85
CA GLN A 342 -14.11 8.89 -20.24
C GLN A 342 -12.72 8.76 -20.87
N ARG A 343 -11.66 9.01 -20.10
CA ARG A 343 -10.27 8.86 -20.55
C ARG A 343 -9.94 7.40 -20.85
N TYR A 344 -10.35 6.47 -20.00
CA TYR A 344 -10.21 5.03 -20.25
C TYR A 344 -10.96 4.61 -21.52
N ALA A 345 -12.22 5.02 -21.66
CA ALA A 345 -13.06 4.70 -22.83
C ALA A 345 -12.48 5.22 -24.16
N LYS A 346 -11.74 6.34 -24.12
CA LYS A 346 -11.07 6.91 -25.30
C LYS A 346 -9.69 6.31 -25.56
N GLY A 347 -9.20 5.43 -24.70
CA GLY A 347 -7.85 4.88 -24.77
C GLY A 347 -6.73 5.87 -24.43
N GLU A 348 -7.05 7.02 -23.83
CA GLU A 348 -6.05 8.03 -23.44
C GLU A 348 -5.11 7.55 -22.33
N LEU A 349 -5.51 6.51 -21.60
CA LEU A 349 -4.76 5.89 -20.51
C LEU A 349 -4.27 4.48 -20.87
N ALA A 350 -4.40 4.07 -22.13
CA ALA A 350 -3.87 2.79 -22.57
C ALA A 350 -2.35 2.74 -22.38
N GLN A 351 -1.88 1.61 -21.90
CA GLN A 351 -0.45 1.36 -21.75
C GLN A 351 0.18 1.26 -23.13
N VAL A 352 0.97 2.24 -23.52
CA VAL A 352 1.76 2.18 -24.73
C VAL A 352 3.07 1.50 -24.38
N VAL A 353 3.18 0.23 -24.70
CA VAL A 353 4.46 -0.50 -24.61
C VAL A 353 5.23 -0.14 -25.87
N HIS A 354 6.23 0.70 -25.74
CA HIS A 354 7.17 1.02 -26.82
C HIS A 354 8.19 -0.08 -27.00
#